data_ea2f9ebaf0d928a24fc0049ed04f0295
#
_entry.id   ea2f9ebaf0d928a24fc0049ed04f0295
#
_cell.length_a   1.000
_cell.length_b   1.000
_cell.length_c   1.000
_cell.angle_alpha   90.00
_cell.angle_beta   90.00
_cell.angle_gamma   90.00
#
_symmetry.space_group_name_H-M   'P 1'
#
loop_
_entity.id
_entity.type
_entity.pdbx_description
1 polymer ?
#
loop_
_entity_poly.entity_id
_entity_poly.type
_entity_poly.pdbx_seq_one_letter_code
_entity_poly.pdbx_strand_id
1 'polypeptide(L)'
;MHFAWERLTGSVHRCRLPFCDVTVGLICGRSGTLLVDTGTTLTEAAAIDADVHRLARRPVSHIALTHKHFDHVLGSSLFTGAEVYCAPEVVEYLGAATDQIRDDALRHGADAAEVDAAIAALRPVQHGIRDARIDLGDRTVTITHLGAGHTASDLVVVVPAARDGEPTVVFTGDLVEESADPAIDADSDVTAWPATLDRLLALGGRAVTCRHGRSSSARRRRQRSGALPRATA
;
A
#
# COMPACT_ATOMS: atom_id res chain seq x y z
N MET A 1 9.26 16.59 -5.58
CA MET A 1 7.81 16.26 -5.50
C MET A 1 7.46 16.16 -4.02
N HIS A 2 6.26 16.55 -3.61
CA HIS A 2 5.74 16.36 -2.26
C HIS A 2 4.30 15.89 -2.37
N PHE A 3 3.90 14.95 -1.51
CA PHE A 3 2.53 14.45 -1.49
C PHE A 3 1.67 15.23 -0.48
N ALA A 4 0.36 15.22 -0.71
CA ALA A 4 -0.60 15.82 0.19
C ALA A 4 -0.92 14.83 1.32
N TRP A 5 -0.31 15.03 2.48
CA TRP A 5 -0.53 14.19 3.66
C TRP A 5 -1.72 14.67 4.47
N GLU A 6 -2.70 13.80 4.65
CA GLU A 6 -3.82 13.99 5.57
C GLU A 6 -3.42 13.46 6.96
N ARG A 7 -3.64 14.28 7.99
CA ARG A 7 -3.45 13.84 9.37
C ARG A 7 -4.73 13.20 9.90
N LEU A 8 -4.65 11.91 10.26
CA LEU A 8 -5.78 11.12 10.77
C LEU A 8 -5.93 11.24 12.27
N THR A 9 -4.79 11.23 13.00
CA THR A 9 -4.70 11.47 14.45
C THR A 9 -3.49 12.35 14.75
N GLY A 10 -3.16 12.55 16.02
CA GLY A 10 -1.98 13.34 16.41
C GLY A 10 -0.66 12.88 15.78
N SER A 11 -0.57 11.61 15.39
CA SER A 11 0.69 10.98 14.95
C SER A 11 0.52 9.96 13.82
N VAL A 12 -0.67 9.86 13.25
CA VAL A 12 -0.96 8.99 12.11
C VAL A 12 -1.36 9.83 10.91
N HIS A 13 -0.72 9.59 9.79
CA HIS A 13 -0.94 10.31 8.55
C HIS A 13 -1.16 9.31 7.41
N ARG A 14 -1.83 9.76 6.36
CA ARG A 14 -1.88 9.06 5.07
C ARG A 14 -1.62 10.02 3.93
N CYS A 15 -1.09 9.52 2.83
CA CYS A 15 -1.13 10.22 1.54
C CYS A 15 -1.61 9.28 0.45
N ARG A 16 -2.03 9.87 -0.67
CA ARG A 16 -2.40 9.14 -1.89
C ARG A 16 -1.38 9.44 -2.97
N LEU A 17 -0.89 8.37 -3.59
CA LEU A 17 0.01 8.47 -4.72
C LEU A 17 -0.80 8.65 -6.01
N PRO A 18 -0.35 9.51 -6.96
CA PRO A 18 -1.07 9.73 -8.22
C PRO A 18 -1.10 8.51 -9.14
N PHE A 19 -0.06 7.67 -9.08
CA PHE A 19 0.00 6.43 -9.85
C PHE A 19 -0.69 5.32 -9.05
N CYS A 20 -1.53 4.54 -9.70
CA CYS A 20 -2.38 3.49 -9.14
C CYS A 20 -3.26 3.91 -7.96
N ASP A 21 -3.22 5.19 -7.54
CA ASP A 21 -4.04 5.73 -6.44
C ASP A 21 -3.79 5.06 -5.08
N VAL A 22 -2.58 4.53 -4.88
CA VAL A 22 -2.16 3.82 -3.67
C VAL A 22 -2.21 4.72 -2.45
N THR A 23 -2.70 4.20 -1.34
CA THR A 23 -2.64 4.88 -0.05
C THR A 23 -1.41 4.43 0.74
N VAL A 24 -0.54 5.38 1.05
CA VAL A 24 0.61 5.17 1.92
C VAL A 24 0.31 5.71 3.30
N GLY A 25 0.61 4.92 4.34
CA GLY A 25 0.44 5.27 5.74
C GLY A 25 1.75 5.66 6.42
N LEU A 26 1.71 6.62 7.35
CA LEU A 26 2.82 6.97 8.21
C LEU A 26 2.37 7.03 9.66
N ILE A 27 3.02 6.25 10.52
CA ILE A 27 2.81 6.24 11.96
C ILE A 27 4.08 6.76 12.63
N CYS A 28 3.96 7.88 13.34
CA CYS A 28 5.06 8.49 14.06
C CYS A 28 5.00 8.07 15.53
N GLY A 29 6.02 7.40 16.03
CA GLY A 29 6.21 7.10 17.44
C GLY A 29 7.36 7.90 18.03
N ARG A 30 7.55 7.76 19.35
CA ARG A 30 8.61 8.49 20.07
C ARG A 30 10.00 8.00 19.70
N SER A 31 10.20 6.70 19.47
CA SER A 31 11.50 6.10 19.15
C SER A 31 11.61 5.57 17.72
N GLY A 32 10.49 5.42 16.99
CA GLY A 32 10.46 4.87 15.63
C GLY A 32 9.35 5.47 14.76
N THR A 33 9.45 5.19 13.48
CA THR A 33 8.42 5.48 12.47
C THR A 33 8.10 4.20 11.72
N LEU A 34 6.82 3.97 11.44
CA LEU A 34 6.37 2.89 10.58
C LEU A 34 5.72 3.49 9.32
N LEU A 35 6.20 3.06 8.18
CA LEU A 35 5.58 3.32 6.88
C LEU A 35 4.72 2.11 6.50
N VAL A 36 3.52 2.34 5.99
CA VAL A 36 2.64 1.31 5.44
C VAL A 36 2.59 1.52 3.94
N ASP A 37 3.09 0.56 3.19
CA ASP A 37 3.33 0.57 1.76
C ASP A 37 4.27 1.69 1.27
N THR A 38 4.75 1.60 0.03
CA THR A 38 5.92 2.39 -0.40
C THR A 38 5.84 2.95 -1.80
N GLY A 39 4.78 2.65 -2.56
CA GLY A 39 4.66 3.04 -3.96
C GLY A 39 5.43 2.13 -4.92
N THR A 40 5.44 2.54 -6.19
CA THR A 40 5.94 1.76 -7.33
C THR A 40 7.40 2.03 -7.64
N THR A 41 7.85 3.28 -7.50
CA THR A 41 9.15 3.72 -8.03
C THR A 41 10.05 4.29 -6.95
N LEU A 42 11.36 4.29 -7.22
CA LEU A 42 12.32 4.96 -6.34
C LEU A 42 12.09 6.47 -6.27
N THR A 43 11.56 7.07 -7.34
CA THR A 43 11.20 8.48 -7.39
C THR A 43 10.03 8.80 -6.46
N GLU A 44 8.99 7.96 -6.45
CA GLU A 44 7.89 8.08 -5.47
C GLU A 44 8.39 7.87 -4.04
N ALA A 45 9.15 6.81 -3.81
CA ALA A 45 9.70 6.47 -2.51
C ALA A 45 10.61 7.59 -1.97
N ALA A 46 11.44 8.23 -2.81
CA ALA A 46 12.27 9.38 -2.42
C ALA A 46 11.42 10.60 -2.01
N ALA A 47 10.30 10.84 -2.70
CA ALA A 47 9.37 11.90 -2.32
C ALA A 47 8.66 11.59 -0.98
N ILE A 48 8.28 10.32 -0.76
CA ILE A 48 7.73 9.85 0.51
C ILE A 48 8.75 10.04 1.64
N ASP A 49 10.00 9.62 1.45
CA ASP A 49 11.07 9.74 2.45
C ASP A 49 11.32 11.21 2.85
N ALA A 50 11.41 12.11 1.86
CA ALA A 50 11.53 13.53 2.11
C ALA A 50 10.35 14.10 2.93
N ASP A 51 9.13 13.64 2.66
CA ASP A 51 7.95 14.04 3.41
C ASP A 51 7.95 13.45 4.83
N VAL A 52 8.37 12.18 5.01
CA VAL A 52 8.53 11.55 6.32
C VAL A 52 9.54 12.33 7.18
N HIS A 53 10.68 12.69 6.62
CA HIS A 53 11.66 13.52 7.35
C HIS A 53 11.09 14.85 7.81
N ARG A 54 10.24 15.48 7.00
CA ARG A 54 9.55 16.72 7.34
C ARG A 54 8.49 16.55 8.44
N LEU A 55 7.70 15.45 8.36
CA LEU A 55 6.59 15.18 9.28
C LEU A 55 7.05 14.57 10.61
N ALA A 56 7.90 13.56 10.56
CA ALA A 56 8.36 12.79 11.72
C ALA A 56 9.68 13.29 12.30
N ARG A 57 10.46 14.12 11.55
CA ARG A 57 11.80 14.61 11.89
C ARG A 57 12.81 13.48 12.18
N ARG A 58 12.62 12.35 11.55
CA ARG A 58 13.46 11.15 11.63
C ARG A 58 13.24 10.27 10.40
N PRO A 59 14.18 9.34 10.08
CA PRO A 59 14.01 8.41 8.98
C PRO A 59 12.93 7.38 9.25
N VAL A 60 12.49 6.68 8.20
CA VAL A 60 11.69 5.46 8.31
C VAL A 60 12.53 4.39 9.00
N SER A 61 12.00 3.78 10.07
CA SER A 61 12.66 2.69 10.81
C SER A 61 12.02 1.32 10.57
N HIS A 62 10.74 1.31 10.20
CA HIS A 62 9.98 0.09 9.92
C HIS A 62 9.08 0.31 8.72
N ILE A 63 8.86 -0.75 7.95
CA ILE A 63 7.92 -0.79 6.82
C ILE A 63 7.02 -2.01 6.99
N ALA A 64 5.72 -1.81 6.84
CA ALA A 64 4.74 -2.88 6.65
C ALA A 64 4.27 -2.86 5.21
N LEU A 65 4.49 -3.95 4.46
CA LEU A 65 3.93 -4.13 3.13
C LEU A 65 2.64 -4.93 3.28
N THR A 66 1.53 -4.34 2.82
CA THR A 66 0.20 -4.92 3.02
C THR A 66 0.01 -6.18 2.19
N HIS A 67 0.47 -6.19 0.95
CA HIS A 67 0.39 -7.33 0.05
C HIS A 67 1.46 -7.24 -1.05
N LYS A 68 1.48 -8.17 -2.01
CA LYS A 68 2.58 -8.38 -2.95
C LYS A 68 2.58 -7.48 -4.19
N HIS A 69 1.52 -6.70 -4.46
CA HIS A 69 1.42 -5.95 -5.72
C HIS A 69 2.49 -4.87 -5.83
N PHE A 70 2.96 -4.66 -7.06
CA PHE A 70 4.12 -3.85 -7.41
C PHE A 70 4.03 -2.40 -6.89
N ASP A 71 2.84 -1.84 -6.88
CA ASP A 71 2.54 -0.46 -6.49
C ASP A 71 2.54 -0.25 -4.96
N HIS A 72 2.59 -1.32 -4.18
CA HIS A 72 2.76 -1.30 -2.73
C HIS A 72 4.19 -1.59 -2.30
N VAL A 73 4.95 -2.42 -3.06
CA VAL A 73 6.18 -3.02 -2.56
C VAL A 73 7.46 -2.46 -3.16
N LEU A 74 7.47 -1.99 -4.43
CA LEU A 74 8.72 -1.71 -5.15
C LEU A 74 9.50 -0.53 -4.57
N GLY A 75 8.83 0.47 -4.03
CA GLY A 75 9.48 1.60 -3.38
C GLY A 75 10.26 1.24 -2.11
N SER A 76 10.02 0.06 -1.52
CA SER A 76 10.65 -0.37 -0.26
C SER A 76 12.16 -0.43 -0.33
N SER A 77 12.71 -0.67 -1.50
CA SER A 77 14.16 -0.76 -1.74
C SER A 77 14.93 0.53 -1.46
N LEU A 78 14.28 1.69 -1.45
CA LEU A 78 14.89 2.98 -1.11
C LEU A 78 15.26 3.07 0.38
N PHE A 79 14.45 2.51 1.26
CA PHE A 79 14.54 2.69 2.72
C PHE A 79 15.56 1.73 3.35
N THR A 80 16.84 1.97 3.08
CA THR A 80 17.93 1.03 3.39
C THR A 80 18.16 0.75 4.87
N GLY A 81 17.68 1.61 5.75
CA GLY A 81 17.82 1.48 7.20
C GLY A 81 16.57 0.98 7.91
N ALA A 82 15.49 0.69 7.16
CA ALA A 82 14.23 0.21 7.72
C ALA A 82 14.16 -1.32 7.78
N GLU A 83 13.55 -1.84 8.84
CA GLU A 83 13.14 -3.24 8.92
C GLU A 83 11.82 -3.43 8.17
N VAL A 84 11.77 -4.42 7.25
CA VAL A 84 10.62 -4.67 6.40
C VAL A 84 9.85 -5.89 6.87
N TYR A 85 8.55 -5.72 7.09
CA TYR A 85 7.58 -6.72 7.52
C TYR A 85 6.56 -6.94 6.41
N CYS A 86 6.37 -8.19 6.01
CA CYS A 86 5.34 -8.58 5.04
C CYS A 86 4.93 -10.04 5.24
N ALA A 87 3.90 -10.49 4.54
CA ALA A 87 3.54 -11.90 4.53
C ALA A 87 4.65 -12.77 3.89
N PRO A 88 4.80 -14.05 4.28
CA PRO A 88 5.81 -14.94 3.70
C PRO A 88 5.74 -15.03 2.18
N GLU A 89 4.54 -15.00 1.59
CA GLU A 89 4.33 -15.02 0.15
C GLU A 89 4.92 -13.79 -0.55
N VAL A 90 4.92 -12.63 0.11
CA VAL A 90 5.55 -11.41 -0.41
C VAL A 90 7.07 -11.58 -0.43
N VAL A 91 7.65 -12.20 0.62
CA VAL A 91 9.10 -12.50 0.66
C VAL A 91 9.51 -13.37 -0.52
N GLU A 92 8.76 -14.45 -0.76
CA GLU A 92 9.00 -15.37 -1.88
C GLU A 92 8.84 -14.67 -3.23
N TYR A 93 7.78 -13.88 -3.38
CA TYR A 93 7.44 -13.18 -4.62
C TYR A 93 8.53 -12.14 -4.98
N LEU A 94 8.96 -11.32 -4.04
CA LEU A 94 10.03 -10.33 -4.26
C LEU A 94 11.38 -11.00 -4.54
N GLY A 95 11.62 -12.21 -4.03
CA GLY A 95 12.86 -12.95 -4.25
C GLY A 95 12.94 -13.75 -5.54
N ALA A 96 11.79 -14.14 -6.13
CA ALA A 96 11.77 -15.13 -7.22
C ALA A 96 10.97 -14.70 -8.46
N ALA A 97 10.12 -13.67 -8.38
CA ALA A 97 9.14 -13.34 -9.41
C ALA A 97 9.33 -11.93 -10.01
N THR A 98 10.56 -11.44 -10.08
CA THR A 98 10.85 -10.07 -10.55
C THR A 98 10.34 -9.79 -11.97
N ASP A 99 10.37 -10.76 -12.87
CA ASP A 99 9.83 -10.62 -14.23
C ASP A 99 8.30 -10.44 -14.19
N GLN A 100 7.59 -11.19 -13.31
CA GLN A 100 6.14 -11.05 -13.15
C GLN A 100 5.78 -9.68 -12.57
N ILE A 101 6.53 -9.22 -11.57
CA ILE A 101 6.37 -7.89 -10.95
C ILE A 101 6.54 -6.81 -12.02
N ARG A 102 7.59 -6.94 -12.85
CA ARG A 102 7.86 -6.03 -13.96
C ARG A 102 6.74 -5.98 -14.96
N ASP A 103 6.34 -7.13 -15.48
CA ASP A 103 5.30 -7.25 -16.50
C ASP A 103 3.97 -6.68 -16.00
N ASP A 104 3.66 -6.88 -14.74
CA ASP A 104 2.46 -6.35 -14.11
C ASP A 104 2.50 -4.83 -14.01
N ALA A 105 3.57 -4.26 -13.49
CA ALA A 105 3.76 -2.81 -13.42
C ALA A 105 3.65 -2.15 -14.81
N LEU A 106 4.25 -2.75 -15.85
CA LEU A 106 4.19 -2.23 -17.21
C LEU A 106 2.78 -2.31 -17.83
N ARG A 107 2.03 -3.39 -17.54
CA ARG A 107 0.62 -3.50 -17.96
C ARG A 107 -0.25 -2.38 -17.37
N HIS A 108 0.06 -1.92 -16.18
CA HIS A 108 -0.61 -0.81 -15.52
C HIS A 108 -0.09 0.57 -15.95
N GLY A 109 0.95 0.62 -16.78
CA GLY A 109 1.47 1.85 -17.39
C GLY A 109 2.60 2.51 -16.62
N ALA A 110 3.29 1.77 -15.74
CA ALA A 110 4.50 2.24 -15.09
C ALA A 110 5.62 2.48 -16.12
N ASP A 111 6.52 3.42 -15.81
CA ASP A 111 7.71 3.63 -16.62
C ASP A 111 8.70 2.48 -16.46
N ALA A 112 9.14 1.90 -17.58
CA ALA A 112 9.97 0.70 -17.55
C ALA A 112 11.34 0.93 -16.89
N ALA A 113 11.97 2.09 -17.10
CA ALA A 113 13.29 2.37 -16.52
C ALA A 113 13.19 2.58 -14.99
N GLU A 114 12.12 3.22 -14.51
CA GLU A 114 11.85 3.39 -13.07
C GLU A 114 11.58 2.04 -12.40
N VAL A 115 10.79 1.17 -13.04
CA VAL A 115 10.49 -0.18 -12.52
C VAL A 115 11.75 -1.03 -12.50
N ASP A 116 12.55 -1.03 -13.59
CA ASP A 116 13.80 -1.78 -13.66
C ASP A 116 14.79 -1.31 -12.58
N ALA A 117 14.87 -0.01 -12.33
CA ALA A 117 15.71 0.55 -11.26
C ALA A 117 15.22 0.12 -9.86
N ALA A 118 13.91 0.10 -9.62
CA ALA A 118 13.34 -0.33 -8.34
C ALA A 118 13.59 -1.83 -8.10
N ILE A 119 13.38 -2.67 -9.11
CA ILE A 119 13.65 -4.11 -9.06
C ILE A 119 15.14 -4.40 -8.81
N ALA A 120 16.03 -3.72 -9.52
CA ALA A 120 17.49 -3.88 -9.34
C ALA A 120 17.98 -3.48 -7.95
N ALA A 121 17.22 -2.61 -7.26
CA ALA A 121 17.52 -2.17 -5.91
C ALA A 121 16.89 -3.04 -4.82
N LEU A 122 16.03 -4.01 -5.17
CA LEU A 122 15.36 -4.89 -4.19
C LEU A 122 16.38 -5.61 -3.31
N ARG A 123 16.01 -5.74 -2.04
CA ARG A 123 16.82 -6.41 -1.03
C ARG A 123 16.00 -7.48 -0.32
N PRO A 124 16.67 -8.49 0.27
CA PRO A 124 15.99 -9.49 1.07
C PRO A 124 15.16 -8.84 2.18
N VAL A 125 13.89 -9.24 2.28
CA VAL A 125 13.02 -8.83 3.37
C VAL A 125 13.40 -9.57 4.63
N GLN A 126 13.44 -8.86 5.77
CA GLN A 126 13.91 -9.41 7.04
C GLN A 126 12.84 -10.22 7.76
N HIS A 127 11.57 -9.81 7.66
CA HIS A 127 10.49 -10.37 8.48
C HIS A 127 9.30 -10.84 7.63
N GLY A 128 9.27 -12.15 7.33
CA GLY A 128 8.09 -12.84 6.80
C GLY A 128 7.14 -13.21 7.94
N ILE A 129 5.99 -12.55 8.05
CA ILE A 129 5.10 -12.63 9.21
C ILE A 129 3.63 -12.83 8.82
N ARG A 130 2.85 -13.43 9.73
CA ARG A 130 1.38 -13.37 9.70
C ARG A 130 0.86 -12.40 10.76
N ASP A 131 1.55 -12.33 11.88
CA ASP A 131 1.27 -11.43 12.98
C ASP A 131 2.56 -10.86 13.53
N ALA A 132 2.56 -9.56 13.83
CA ALA A 132 3.68 -8.90 14.47
C ALA A 132 3.19 -7.73 15.34
N ARG A 133 4.02 -7.35 16.30
CA ARG A 133 3.84 -6.15 17.11
C ARG A 133 5.10 -5.32 17.04
N ILE A 134 4.97 -4.07 16.63
CA ILE A 134 6.08 -3.14 16.47
C ILE A 134 5.95 -2.06 17.55
N ASP A 135 6.95 -1.96 18.40
CA ASP A 135 7.04 -0.92 19.44
C ASP A 135 7.70 0.34 18.84
N LEU A 136 6.98 1.44 18.82
CA LEU A 136 7.47 2.73 18.37
C LEU A 136 7.82 3.68 19.55
N GLY A 137 7.86 3.12 20.77
CA GLY A 137 8.32 3.77 22.00
C GLY A 137 7.21 4.42 22.84
N ASP A 138 6.15 4.90 22.26
CA ASP A 138 4.95 5.43 22.96
C ASP A 138 3.67 4.71 22.54
N ARG A 139 3.79 3.79 21.60
CA ARG A 139 2.70 2.95 21.11
C ARG A 139 3.22 1.66 20.51
N THR A 140 2.38 0.65 20.54
CA THR A 140 2.60 -0.60 19.82
C THR A 140 1.60 -0.68 18.67
N VAL A 141 2.11 -0.90 17.45
CA VAL A 141 1.32 -1.16 16.25
C VAL A 141 1.24 -2.66 16.05
N THR A 142 0.06 -3.16 15.67
CA THR A 142 -0.12 -4.57 15.33
C THR A 142 -0.26 -4.73 13.82
N ILE A 143 0.48 -5.68 13.24
CA ILE A 143 0.29 -6.15 11.87
C ILE A 143 -0.33 -7.52 11.98
N THR A 144 -1.38 -7.82 11.21
CA THR A 144 -2.06 -9.11 11.30
C THR A 144 -2.67 -9.54 9.96
N HIS A 145 -2.67 -10.84 9.69
CA HIS A 145 -3.32 -11.47 8.56
C HIS A 145 -4.72 -11.93 8.99
N LEU A 146 -5.74 -11.34 8.40
CA LEU A 146 -7.13 -11.68 8.74
C LEU A 146 -7.73 -12.79 7.88
N GLY A 147 -7.09 -13.13 6.78
CA GLY A 147 -7.51 -14.10 5.79
C GLY A 147 -7.19 -13.61 4.38
N ALA A 148 -7.37 -14.47 3.39
CA ALA A 148 -7.24 -14.11 1.99
C ALA A 148 -8.42 -13.23 1.54
N GLY A 149 -8.19 -12.39 0.54
CA GLY A 149 -9.20 -11.52 -0.04
C GLY A 149 -8.74 -10.96 -1.36
N HIS A 150 -8.16 -9.76 -1.36
CA HIS A 150 -7.56 -9.15 -2.54
C HIS A 150 -6.37 -10.00 -3.04
N THR A 151 -5.57 -10.51 -2.10
CA THR A 151 -4.55 -11.54 -2.35
C THR A 151 -4.56 -12.58 -1.20
N ALA A 152 -3.71 -13.61 -1.30
CA ALA A 152 -3.45 -14.52 -0.18
C ALA A 152 -2.51 -13.91 0.87
N SER A 153 -1.88 -12.78 0.57
CA SER A 153 -0.85 -12.14 1.40
C SER A 153 -1.31 -10.91 2.18
N ASP A 154 -2.64 -10.64 2.19
CA ASP A 154 -3.18 -9.40 2.74
C ASP A 154 -2.92 -9.27 4.25
N LEU A 155 -2.17 -8.24 4.61
CA LEU A 155 -1.94 -7.83 6.00
C LEU A 155 -2.66 -6.51 6.27
N VAL A 156 -3.20 -6.38 7.45
CA VAL A 156 -3.73 -5.10 7.96
C VAL A 156 -2.86 -4.56 9.08
N VAL A 157 -2.75 -3.24 9.16
CA VAL A 157 -1.96 -2.56 10.18
C VAL A 157 -2.90 -1.81 11.13
N VAL A 158 -2.94 -2.24 12.38
CA VAL A 158 -3.83 -1.70 13.43
C VAL A 158 -3.04 -0.76 14.32
N VAL A 159 -3.41 0.50 14.34
CA VAL A 159 -2.82 1.55 15.16
C VAL A 159 -3.81 1.95 16.26
N PRO A 160 -3.61 1.53 17.50
CA PRO A 160 -4.50 1.87 18.60
C PRO A 160 -4.56 3.39 18.83
N ALA A 161 -5.69 3.85 19.34
CA ALA A 161 -5.83 5.22 19.84
C ALA A 161 -4.73 5.52 20.87
N ALA A 162 -4.07 6.66 20.73
CA ALA A 162 -3.04 7.09 21.68
C ALA A 162 -3.62 7.89 22.85
N ARG A 163 -4.84 8.42 22.68
CA ARG A 163 -5.53 9.27 23.66
C ARG A 163 -7.01 8.97 23.64
N ASP A 164 -7.67 9.25 24.75
CA ASP A 164 -9.13 9.18 24.85
C ASP A 164 -9.76 10.09 23.78
N GLY A 165 -10.75 9.55 23.06
CA GLY A 165 -11.45 10.24 21.96
C GLY A 165 -10.78 10.20 20.60
N GLU A 166 -9.54 9.71 20.47
CA GLU A 166 -8.95 9.39 19.16
C GLU A 166 -9.47 8.03 18.65
N PRO A 167 -9.67 7.85 17.34
CA PRO A 167 -10.03 6.54 16.80
C PRO A 167 -8.81 5.62 16.76
N THR A 168 -9.04 4.32 16.87
CA THR A 168 -8.13 3.31 16.31
C THR A 168 -8.11 3.48 14.80
N VAL A 169 -6.94 3.48 14.19
CA VAL A 169 -6.74 3.56 12.74
C VAL A 169 -6.32 2.21 12.21
N VAL A 170 -6.94 1.74 11.12
CA VAL A 170 -6.63 0.46 10.49
C VAL A 170 -6.31 0.70 9.02
N PHE A 171 -5.06 0.43 8.60
CA PHE A 171 -4.68 0.40 7.19
C PHE A 171 -4.99 -0.98 6.64
N THR A 172 -5.76 -1.03 5.57
CA THR A 172 -6.36 -2.26 5.06
C THR A 172 -5.71 -2.76 3.77
N GLY A 173 -4.75 -2.00 3.20
CA GLY A 173 -4.33 -2.25 1.83
C GLY A 173 -5.55 -2.26 0.91
N ASP A 174 -5.54 -3.14 -0.05
CA ASP A 174 -6.57 -3.25 -1.09
C ASP A 174 -7.72 -4.20 -0.71
N LEU A 175 -7.75 -4.68 0.55
CA LEU A 175 -8.93 -5.39 1.06
C LEU A 175 -10.20 -4.54 1.03
N VAL A 176 -10.06 -3.20 1.13
CA VAL A 176 -11.18 -2.27 1.05
C VAL A 176 -10.79 -1.08 0.19
N GLU A 177 -11.54 -0.86 -0.88
CA GLU A 177 -11.38 0.28 -1.77
C GLU A 177 -12.52 1.28 -1.59
N GLU A 178 -12.20 2.59 -1.62
CA GLU A 178 -13.15 3.67 -1.33
C GLU A 178 -13.71 4.28 -2.62
N SER A 179 -13.00 4.21 -3.74
CA SER A 179 -13.30 5.00 -4.95
C SER A 179 -13.83 4.19 -6.14
N ALA A 180 -13.79 2.87 -6.06
CA ALA A 180 -14.17 1.97 -7.14
C ALA A 180 -14.72 0.64 -6.59
N ASP A 181 -15.18 -0.23 -7.49
CA ASP A 181 -15.42 -1.63 -7.16
C ASP A 181 -14.08 -2.27 -6.76
N PRO A 182 -14.10 -3.29 -5.88
CA PRO A 182 -12.90 -4.02 -5.49
C PRO A 182 -12.10 -4.49 -6.71
N ALA A 183 -10.79 -4.29 -6.68
CA ALA A 183 -9.89 -4.85 -7.69
C ALA A 183 -9.81 -6.37 -7.51
N ILE A 184 -10.32 -7.09 -8.49
CA ILE A 184 -10.31 -8.57 -8.50
C ILE A 184 -9.38 -9.01 -9.60
N ASP A 185 -8.29 -9.65 -9.21
CA ASP A 185 -7.25 -10.20 -10.08
C ASP A 185 -7.20 -11.72 -10.01
N ALA A 186 -6.32 -12.33 -10.78
CA ALA A 186 -6.21 -13.79 -10.86
C ALA A 186 -5.78 -14.45 -9.54
N ASP A 187 -5.19 -13.69 -8.62
CA ASP A 187 -4.71 -14.12 -7.31
C ASP A 187 -5.66 -13.74 -6.16
N SER A 188 -6.81 -13.14 -6.47
CA SER A 188 -7.85 -12.82 -5.49
C SER A 188 -8.65 -14.07 -5.07
N ASP A 189 -8.93 -14.17 -3.78
CA ASP A 189 -9.84 -15.20 -3.24
C ASP A 189 -11.21 -14.59 -2.91
N VAL A 190 -12.05 -14.46 -3.93
CA VAL A 190 -13.40 -13.89 -3.79
C VAL A 190 -14.31 -14.70 -2.86
N THR A 191 -13.98 -15.99 -2.63
CA THR A 191 -14.75 -16.85 -1.74
C THR A 191 -14.41 -16.59 -0.27
N ALA A 192 -13.15 -16.43 0.04
CA ALA A 192 -12.67 -16.13 1.40
C ALA A 192 -12.87 -14.66 1.80
N TRP A 193 -12.86 -13.74 0.82
CA TRP A 193 -12.88 -12.30 1.06
C TRP A 193 -14.00 -11.80 2.00
N PRO A 194 -15.28 -12.23 1.87
CA PRO A 194 -16.33 -11.81 2.79
C PRO A 194 -16.02 -12.13 4.26
N ALA A 195 -15.50 -13.34 4.53
CA ALA A 195 -15.15 -13.73 5.89
C ALA A 195 -13.93 -12.93 6.44
N THR A 196 -13.01 -12.52 5.55
CA THR A 196 -11.90 -11.64 5.90
C THR A 196 -12.40 -10.23 6.25
N LEU A 197 -13.38 -9.70 5.49
CA LEU A 197 -14.02 -8.41 5.80
C LEU A 197 -14.80 -8.45 7.12
N ASP A 198 -15.48 -9.55 7.43
CA ASP A 198 -16.16 -9.70 8.72
C ASP A 198 -15.16 -9.63 9.90
N ARG A 199 -13.99 -10.27 9.77
CA ARG A 199 -12.92 -10.17 10.77
C ARG A 199 -12.34 -8.76 10.87
N LEU A 200 -12.19 -8.08 9.72
CA LEU A 200 -11.76 -6.68 9.68
C LEU A 200 -12.74 -5.76 10.41
N LEU A 201 -14.04 -5.92 10.17
CA LEU A 201 -15.09 -5.17 10.86
C LEU A 201 -15.08 -5.42 12.37
N ALA A 202 -14.79 -6.65 12.80
CA ALA A 202 -14.70 -7.01 14.22
C ALA A 202 -13.54 -6.32 14.95
N LEU A 203 -12.49 -5.85 14.26
CA LEU A 203 -11.43 -5.06 14.88
C LEU A 203 -11.92 -3.69 15.37
N GLY A 204 -13.01 -3.17 14.81
CA GLY A 204 -13.46 -1.80 15.04
C GLY A 204 -12.45 -0.77 14.51
N GLY A 205 -12.73 0.50 14.77
CA GLY A 205 -11.85 1.60 14.41
C GLY A 205 -12.24 2.29 13.10
N ARG A 206 -11.40 3.26 12.69
CA ARG A 206 -11.53 3.97 11.41
C ARG A 206 -10.66 3.26 10.36
N ALA A 207 -11.29 2.61 9.40
CA ALA A 207 -10.58 2.03 8.26
C ALA A 207 -9.92 3.13 7.42
N VAL A 208 -8.69 2.88 7.01
CA VAL A 208 -7.95 3.67 6.01
C VAL A 208 -7.79 2.77 4.81
N THR A 209 -8.46 3.14 3.74
CA THR A 209 -8.62 2.33 2.54
C THR A 209 -7.74 2.83 1.42
N CYS A 210 -7.31 1.96 0.53
CA CYS A 210 -6.80 2.35 -0.78
C CYS A 210 -7.93 2.83 -1.69
N ARG A 211 -7.60 3.63 -2.67
CA ARG A 211 -8.51 4.09 -3.72
C ARG A 211 -7.87 3.76 -5.05
N HIS A 212 -8.10 2.58 -5.60
CA HIS A 212 -7.68 2.31 -6.97
C HIS A 212 -8.60 3.03 -7.95
N GLY A 213 -8.08 4.11 -8.57
CA GLY A 213 -8.68 4.71 -9.75
C GLY A 213 -8.16 4.01 -10.99
N ARG A 214 -9.03 3.58 -11.90
CA ARG A 214 -8.62 3.07 -13.21
C ARG A 214 -7.62 4.04 -13.85
N SER A 215 -6.47 3.54 -14.29
CA SER A 215 -5.45 4.35 -14.95
C SER A 215 -6.07 5.19 -16.07
N SER A 216 -5.62 6.43 -16.24
CA SER A 216 -6.16 7.40 -17.21
C SER A 216 -6.14 6.92 -18.68
N SER A 217 -5.45 5.82 -18.99
CA SER A 217 -5.43 5.17 -20.30
C SER A 217 -6.77 4.50 -20.66
N ALA A 218 -7.53 3.98 -19.69
CA ALA A 218 -8.84 3.39 -19.95
C ALA A 218 -9.92 4.46 -20.22
N ARG A 219 -9.79 5.66 -19.63
CA ARG A 219 -10.72 6.78 -19.91
C ARG A 219 -10.57 7.34 -21.33
N ARG A 220 -9.36 7.32 -21.92
CA ARG A 220 -9.16 7.82 -23.29
C ARG A 220 -9.75 6.91 -24.37
N ARG A 221 -9.92 5.60 -24.12
CA ARG A 221 -10.55 4.68 -25.09
C ARG A 221 -12.08 4.77 -25.14
N ARG A 222 -12.76 5.14 -24.03
CA ARG A 222 -14.23 5.27 -24.04
C ARG A 222 -14.74 6.56 -24.70
N GLN A 223 -13.94 7.62 -24.76
CA GLN A 223 -14.34 8.89 -25.43
C GLN A 223 -14.16 8.87 -26.96
N ARG A 224 -13.49 7.86 -27.53
CA ARG A 224 -13.30 7.76 -29.00
C ARG A 224 -14.30 6.85 -29.72
N SER A 225 -15.14 6.09 -29.00
CA SER A 225 -16.14 5.18 -29.59
C SER A 225 -17.55 5.73 -29.67
N GLY A 226 -17.76 7.03 -29.42
CA GLY A 226 -19.08 7.68 -29.36
C GLY A 226 -19.42 8.57 -30.54
N ALA A 227 -18.87 8.36 -31.75
CA ALA A 227 -19.32 9.05 -32.95
C ALA A 227 -20.01 8.06 -33.89
N LEU A 228 -21.33 7.91 -33.75
CA LEU A 228 -22.18 7.29 -34.76
C LEU A 228 -22.35 8.29 -35.94
N PRO A 229 -22.23 7.86 -37.19
CA PRO A 229 -22.52 8.72 -38.34
C PRO A 229 -24.03 8.96 -38.44
N ARG A 230 -24.41 10.23 -38.61
CA ARG A 230 -25.78 10.61 -38.97
C ARG A 230 -26.05 10.12 -40.40
N ALA A 231 -27.06 9.31 -40.55
CA ALA A 231 -27.66 9.03 -41.86
C ALA A 231 -28.36 10.29 -42.38
N THR A 232 -27.99 10.71 -43.58
CA THR A 232 -28.73 11.69 -44.38
C THR A 232 -29.73 10.92 -45.22
N ALA A 233 -31.00 11.26 -45.10
CA ALA A 233 -32.04 11.02 -46.09
C ALA A 233 -31.99 12.08 -47.16
#